data_324e3b47f39ca830ae646e15342ebcd4
#
_entry.id   324e3b47f39ca830ae646e15342ebcd4
#
_cell.length_a   1.000
_cell.length_b   1.000
_cell.length_c   1.000
_cell.angle_alpha   90.00
_cell.angle_beta   90.00
_cell.angle_gamma   90.00
#
_symmetry.space_group_name_H-M   'P 1'
#
loop_
_entity.id
_entity.type
_entity.pdbx_description
1 polymer ?
#
loop_
_entity_poly.entity_id
_entity_poly.type
_entity_poly.pdbx_seq_one_letter_code
_entity_poly.pdbx_strand_id
1 'polypeptide(L)'
;MRRNLTLDDLKVLIFDEADRMLSVGFYPDMVEVKRYLPSNIDGAFMFSATFPPSVLRLAEEFMVKPQFLSLSSDEENVSAIAHQFVEVPAMGKERKLIKLIELENPASALIFSNTKRNVEFTAALLSQFGFDAEGLTSDLTQGKREQLMTRIKAGQLRFLVATDVAARGIDIPELSHVFMMEPPEDPESYVHRAGRTGRAGATGTAITMVDVIQKMELERIAARFKIHFEEIKDPTEEDVTAIIEERLTAILEKKYRKLTNLQRERVSRFLPLVKKYAEHEESLALLAMLLDELYQPPLHGKPAEP
;
A
#
# COMPACT_ATOMS: atom_id res chain seq x y z
N MET A 1 -2.49 -23.42 -33.06
CA MET A 1 -3.40 -22.94 -32.00
C MET A 1 -3.79 -24.13 -31.14
N ARG A 2 -3.58 -24.02 -29.81
CA ARG A 2 -4.09 -25.03 -28.87
C ARG A 2 -5.58 -24.71 -28.66
N ARG A 3 -6.50 -25.55 -29.15
CA ARG A 3 -7.95 -25.40 -28.91
C ARG A 3 -8.30 -25.81 -27.47
N ASN A 4 -7.85 -25.04 -26.50
CA ASN A 4 -8.09 -25.34 -25.09
C ASN A 4 -9.42 -24.76 -24.58
N LEU A 5 -10.06 -23.85 -25.34
CA LEU A 5 -11.34 -23.20 -25.02
C LEU A 5 -12.07 -22.89 -26.32
N THR A 6 -13.39 -23.13 -26.35
CA THR A 6 -14.32 -22.63 -27.39
C THR A 6 -15.25 -21.62 -26.74
N LEU A 7 -15.64 -20.60 -27.50
CA LEU A 7 -16.56 -19.55 -27.05
C LEU A 7 -17.96 -19.71 -27.68
N ASP A 8 -18.22 -20.82 -28.38
CA ASP A 8 -19.45 -21.05 -29.14
C ASP A 8 -20.72 -20.96 -28.28
N ASP A 9 -20.63 -21.38 -27.02
CA ASP A 9 -21.75 -21.35 -26.06
C ASP A 9 -21.73 -20.14 -25.12
N LEU A 10 -20.91 -19.12 -25.40
CA LEU A 10 -20.83 -17.92 -24.58
C LEU A 10 -22.16 -17.15 -24.61
N LYS A 11 -22.76 -16.94 -23.45
CA LYS A 11 -24.02 -16.22 -23.28
C LYS A 11 -23.83 -14.80 -22.77
N VAL A 12 -22.86 -14.61 -21.90
CA VAL A 12 -22.61 -13.32 -21.24
C VAL A 12 -21.14 -12.95 -21.38
N LEU A 13 -20.89 -11.73 -21.82
CA LEU A 13 -19.56 -11.13 -21.90
C LEU A 13 -19.44 -10.04 -20.83
N ILE A 14 -18.41 -10.11 -20.01
CA ILE A 14 -18.14 -9.12 -18.96
C ILE A 14 -16.72 -8.60 -19.11
N PHE A 15 -16.56 -7.28 -19.23
CA PHE A 15 -15.29 -6.59 -19.08
C PHE A 15 -15.26 -5.98 -17.67
N ASP A 16 -14.25 -6.34 -16.90
CA ASP A 16 -13.99 -5.76 -15.59
C ASP A 16 -12.71 -4.95 -15.63
N GLU A 17 -12.66 -3.81 -14.91
CA GLU A 17 -11.54 -2.85 -14.98
C GLU A 17 -11.19 -2.44 -16.42
N ALA A 18 -12.20 -2.07 -17.24
CA ALA A 18 -12.03 -1.81 -18.67
C ALA A 18 -11.07 -0.65 -18.99
N ASP A 19 -11.03 0.40 -18.17
CA ASP A 19 -10.06 1.50 -18.25
C ASP A 19 -8.63 0.98 -18.12
N ARG A 20 -8.39 0.05 -17.21
CA ARG A 20 -7.08 -0.56 -16.99
C ARG A 20 -6.69 -1.53 -18.11
N MET A 21 -7.64 -2.27 -18.66
CA MET A 21 -7.35 -3.16 -19.81
C MET A 21 -6.82 -2.35 -21.00
N LEU A 22 -7.33 -1.14 -21.20
CA LEU A 22 -6.88 -0.23 -22.25
C LEU A 22 -5.53 0.42 -21.93
N SER A 23 -5.32 0.89 -20.69
CA SER A 23 -4.10 1.58 -20.28
C SER A 23 -2.86 0.67 -20.35
N VAL A 24 -3.03 -0.64 -20.17
CA VAL A 24 -1.92 -1.63 -20.24
C VAL A 24 -1.68 -2.17 -21.65
N GLY A 25 -2.43 -1.69 -22.63
CA GLY A 25 -2.24 -2.07 -24.03
C GLY A 25 -2.87 -3.42 -24.43
N PHE A 26 -3.84 -3.94 -23.68
CA PHE A 26 -4.56 -5.18 -24.04
C PHE A 26 -5.60 -4.99 -25.16
N TYR A 27 -5.76 -3.78 -25.69
CA TYR A 27 -6.70 -3.54 -26.77
C TYR A 27 -6.52 -4.46 -27.98
N PRO A 28 -5.29 -4.73 -28.49
CA PRO A 28 -5.10 -5.68 -29.58
C PRO A 28 -5.57 -7.10 -29.24
N ASP A 29 -5.33 -7.56 -28.00
CA ASP A 29 -5.77 -8.89 -27.56
C ASP A 29 -7.29 -8.95 -27.43
N MET A 30 -7.92 -7.89 -26.95
CA MET A 30 -9.38 -7.77 -26.87
C MET A 30 -10.02 -7.85 -28.26
N VAL A 31 -9.47 -7.13 -29.23
CA VAL A 31 -9.92 -7.19 -30.63
C VAL A 31 -9.72 -8.57 -31.23
N GLU A 32 -8.63 -9.27 -30.90
CA GLU A 32 -8.43 -10.65 -31.33
C GLU A 32 -9.47 -11.58 -30.73
N VAL A 33 -9.77 -11.49 -29.42
CA VAL A 33 -10.82 -12.27 -28.74
C VAL A 33 -12.18 -12.02 -29.37
N LYS A 34 -12.49 -10.77 -29.76
CA LYS A 34 -13.75 -10.42 -30.43
C LYS A 34 -14.06 -11.27 -31.65
N ARG A 35 -13.04 -11.71 -32.41
CA ARG A 35 -13.20 -12.55 -33.61
C ARG A 35 -13.74 -13.94 -33.32
N TYR A 36 -13.64 -14.38 -32.05
CA TYR A 36 -14.10 -15.69 -31.61
C TYR A 36 -15.41 -15.62 -30.82
N LEU A 37 -15.97 -14.41 -30.62
CA LEU A 37 -17.25 -14.25 -29.94
C LEU A 37 -18.40 -14.69 -30.83
N PRO A 38 -19.39 -15.43 -30.30
CA PRO A 38 -20.59 -15.75 -31.06
C PRO A 38 -21.42 -14.49 -31.37
N SER A 39 -22.18 -14.52 -32.44
CA SER A 39 -23.03 -13.39 -32.87
C SER A 39 -24.26 -13.19 -31.99
N ASN A 40 -24.62 -14.18 -31.16
CA ASN A 40 -25.85 -14.21 -30.34
C ASN A 40 -25.52 -14.27 -28.83
N ILE A 41 -24.80 -13.28 -28.34
CA ILE A 41 -24.56 -13.10 -26.89
C ILE A 41 -25.83 -12.51 -26.27
N ASP A 42 -26.31 -13.09 -25.15
CA ASP A 42 -27.53 -12.66 -24.46
C ASP A 42 -27.32 -11.32 -23.73
N GLY A 43 -26.08 -11.04 -23.30
CA GLY A 43 -25.72 -9.79 -22.63
C GLY A 43 -24.23 -9.48 -22.68
N ALA A 44 -23.89 -8.18 -22.78
CA ALA A 44 -22.53 -7.70 -22.63
C ALA A 44 -22.51 -6.55 -21.61
N PHE A 45 -21.59 -6.63 -20.66
CA PHE A 45 -21.47 -5.69 -19.55
C PHE A 45 -20.02 -5.20 -19.45
N MET A 46 -19.86 -3.93 -19.11
CA MET A 46 -18.55 -3.32 -18.89
C MET A 46 -18.55 -2.58 -17.57
N PHE A 47 -17.64 -2.99 -16.69
CA PHE A 47 -17.39 -2.33 -15.43
C PHE A 47 -16.05 -1.60 -15.50
N SER A 48 -16.04 -0.35 -15.06
CA SER A 48 -14.85 0.50 -15.08
C SER A 48 -14.97 1.55 -13.98
N ALA A 49 -13.86 1.89 -13.34
CA ALA A 49 -13.84 2.95 -12.34
C ALA A 49 -13.89 4.34 -13.02
N THR A 50 -13.29 4.46 -14.21
CA THR A 50 -13.29 5.67 -15.01
C THR A 50 -13.80 5.38 -16.43
N PHE A 51 -14.45 6.37 -17.07
CA PHE A 51 -14.98 6.24 -18.42
C PHE A 51 -14.39 7.30 -19.38
N PRO A 52 -13.06 7.26 -19.63
CA PRO A 52 -12.48 8.12 -20.64
C PRO A 52 -13.03 7.78 -22.03
N PRO A 53 -12.88 8.67 -23.04
CA PRO A 53 -13.39 8.43 -24.39
C PRO A 53 -12.93 7.12 -25.05
N SER A 54 -11.79 6.58 -24.62
CA SER A 54 -11.27 5.28 -25.07
C SER A 54 -12.12 4.10 -24.57
N VAL A 55 -12.56 4.14 -23.30
CA VAL A 55 -13.44 3.12 -22.71
C VAL A 55 -14.83 3.19 -23.33
N LEU A 56 -15.36 4.40 -23.56
CA LEU A 56 -16.65 4.57 -24.23
C LEU A 56 -16.62 3.99 -25.65
N ARG A 57 -15.56 4.25 -26.42
CA ARG A 57 -15.39 3.64 -27.76
C ARG A 57 -15.30 2.12 -27.68
N LEU A 58 -14.59 1.58 -26.68
CA LEU A 58 -14.54 0.14 -26.47
C LEU A 58 -15.93 -0.45 -26.18
N ALA A 59 -16.72 0.22 -25.36
CA ALA A 59 -18.09 -0.20 -25.09
C ALA A 59 -18.95 -0.24 -26.38
N GLU A 60 -18.88 0.79 -27.22
CA GLU A 60 -19.57 0.83 -28.52
C GLU A 60 -19.09 -0.27 -29.48
N GLU A 61 -17.83 -0.67 -29.38
CA GLU A 61 -17.26 -1.72 -30.22
C GLU A 61 -17.72 -3.13 -29.84
N PHE A 62 -17.88 -3.40 -28.55
CA PHE A 62 -18.21 -4.75 -28.04
C PHE A 62 -19.67 -4.93 -27.62
N MET A 63 -20.45 -3.86 -27.54
CA MET A 63 -21.83 -3.88 -27.09
C MET A 63 -22.77 -3.25 -28.13
N VAL A 64 -23.99 -3.72 -28.20
CA VAL A 64 -25.04 -3.16 -29.05
C VAL A 64 -25.85 -2.15 -28.25
N LYS A 65 -25.77 -0.87 -28.61
CA LYS A 65 -26.48 0.24 -27.94
C LYS A 65 -26.26 0.23 -26.42
N PRO A 66 -25.00 0.33 -25.94
CA PRO A 66 -24.72 0.30 -24.52
C PRO A 66 -25.46 1.42 -23.78
N GLN A 67 -26.01 1.09 -22.62
CA GLN A 67 -26.56 2.06 -21.69
C GLN A 67 -25.50 2.36 -20.62
N PHE A 68 -25.29 3.65 -20.34
CA PHE A 68 -24.36 4.09 -19.31
C PHE A 68 -25.10 4.27 -17.99
N LEU A 69 -24.61 3.59 -16.94
CA LEU A 69 -25.10 3.73 -15.59
C LEU A 69 -23.93 4.14 -14.68
N SER A 70 -23.95 5.37 -14.17
CA SER A 70 -23.02 5.81 -13.13
C SER A 70 -23.60 5.47 -11.75
N LEU A 71 -22.89 4.67 -10.98
CA LEU A 71 -23.25 4.27 -9.62
C LEU A 71 -22.48 5.04 -8.54
N SER A 72 -21.44 5.77 -8.94
CA SER A 72 -20.65 6.61 -8.05
C SER A 72 -20.62 8.04 -8.58
N SER A 73 -20.83 9.01 -7.72
CA SER A 73 -20.30 10.35 -7.95
C SER A 73 -18.81 10.28 -7.64
N ASP A 74 -17.96 10.49 -8.63
CA ASP A 74 -16.48 10.46 -8.48
C ASP A 74 -15.97 11.38 -7.36
N GLU A 75 -16.78 12.34 -6.93
CA GLU A 75 -16.45 13.29 -5.86
C GLU A 75 -16.53 12.71 -4.45
N GLU A 76 -17.39 11.72 -4.16
CA GLU A 76 -17.58 11.21 -2.79
C GLU A 76 -16.48 10.24 -2.33
N ASN A 77 -15.95 9.42 -3.24
CA ASN A 77 -14.90 8.44 -2.88
C ASN A 77 -13.52 9.07 -2.71
N VAL A 78 -13.24 10.16 -3.42
CA VAL A 78 -11.96 10.89 -3.32
C VAL A 78 -11.96 11.79 -2.09
N SER A 79 -13.12 12.30 -1.65
CA SER A 79 -13.24 13.23 -0.53
C SER A 79 -12.98 12.59 0.86
N ALA A 80 -13.08 11.27 0.98
CA ALA A 80 -12.84 10.55 2.23
C ALA A 80 -11.36 10.23 2.47
N ILE A 81 -10.48 10.46 1.48
CA ILE A 81 -9.06 10.15 1.55
C ILE A 81 -8.26 11.45 1.73
N ALA A 82 -7.39 11.48 2.74
CA ALA A 82 -6.36 12.52 2.84
C ALA A 82 -5.26 12.24 1.81
N HIS A 83 -5.15 13.09 0.80
CA HIS A 83 -4.12 12.98 -0.24
C HIS A 83 -2.94 13.85 0.13
N GLN A 84 -1.82 13.23 0.44
CA GLN A 84 -0.62 13.91 0.90
C GLN A 84 0.57 13.59 0.00
N PHE A 85 1.54 14.48 -0.02
CA PHE A 85 2.82 14.20 -0.66
C PHE A 85 3.99 14.77 0.16
N VAL A 86 5.14 14.15 -0.01
CA VAL A 86 6.42 14.63 0.53
C VAL A 86 7.43 14.71 -0.61
N GLU A 87 8.14 15.84 -0.70
CA GLU A 87 9.23 15.99 -1.65
C GLU A 87 10.51 15.36 -1.10
N VAL A 88 11.06 14.40 -1.83
CA VAL A 88 12.23 13.61 -1.42
C VAL A 88 13.15 13.45 -2.63
N PRO A 89 14.46 13.59 -2.48
CA PRO A 89 15.39 13.23 -3.54
C PRO A 89 15.16 11.79 -4.02
N ALA A 90 15.36 11.54 -5.32
CA ALA A 90 15.15 10.22 -5.92
C ALA A 90 15.91 9.09 -5.19
N MET A 91 17.11 9.42 -4.68
CA MET A 91 17.88 8.53 -3.79
C MET A 91 17.45 8.75 -2.33
N GLY A 92 17.05 7.69 -1.66
CA GLY A 92 16.71 7.74 -0.23
C GLY A 92 15.22 7.67 0.11
N LYS A 93 14.34 7.47 -0.87
CA LYS A 93 12.90 7.31 -0.67
C LYS A 93 12.56 6.16 0.29
N GLU A 94 13.30 5.07 0.25
CA GLU A 94 13.08 3.92 1.12
C GLU A 94 13.36 4.27 2.59
N ARG A 95 14.43 5.02 2.86
CA ARG A 95 14.71 5.51 4.23
C ARG A 95 13.64 6.50 4.69
N LYS A 96 13.13 7.30 3.75
CA LYS A 96 12.04 8.22 4.04
C LYS A 96 10.74 7.48 4.35
N LEU A 97 10.45 6.41 3.60
CA LEU A 97 9.31 5.55 3.89
C LEU A 97 9.35 5.00 5.32
N ILE A 98 10.52 4.56 5.80
CA ILE A 98 10.70 4.08 7.17
C ILE A 98 10.33 5.18 8.19
N LYS A 99 10.83 6.41 7.98
CA LYS A 99 10.50 7.54 8.85
C LYS A 99 9.00 7.86 8.84
N LEU A 100 8.38 7.86 7.66
CA LEU A 100 6.94 8.08 7.53
C LEU A 100 6.13 6.98 8.24
N ILE A 101 6.53 5.71 8.10
CA ILE A 101 5.88 4.60 8.82
C ILE A 101 6.04 4.75 10.33
N GLU A 102 7.19 5.18 10.80
CA GLU A 102 7.39 5.45 12.25
C GLU A 102 6.49 6.58 12.73
N LEU A 103 6.38 7.69 12.01
CA LEU A 103 5.55 8.82 12.41
C LEU A 103 4.06 8.49 12.37
N GLU A 104 3.57 8.01 11.23
CA GLU A 104 2.16 7.72 10.99
C GLU A 104 1.66 6.51 11.77
N ASN A 105 2.54 5.54 12.05
CA ASN A 105 2.23 4.28 12.73
C ASN A 105 0.96 3.59 12.18
N PRO A 106 0.86 3.38 10.85
CA PRO A 106 -0.34 2.83 10.25
C PRO A 106 -0.67 1.45 10.79
N ALA A 107 -1.95 1.17 11.04
CA ALA A 107 -2.39 -0.16 11.46
C ALA A 107 -2.11 -1.20 10.37
N SER A 108 -2.30 -0.81 9.11
CA SER A 108 -1.98 -1.60 7.92
C SER A 108 -1.72 -0.67 6.74
N ALA A 109 -0.83 -1.05 5.82
CA ALA A 109 -0.58 -0.26 4.63
C ALA A 109 -0.24 -1.09 3.39
N LEU A 110 -0.61 -0.53 2.24
CA LEU A 110 -0.14 -0.96 0.92
C LEU A 110 0.85 0.06 0.39
N ILE A 111 2.02 -0.43 0.01
CA ILE A 111 3.12 0.38 -0.51
C ILE A 111 3.26 0.06 -1.99
N PHE A 112 2.99 1.03 -2.85
CA PHE A 112 3.13 0.88 -4.29
C PHE A 112 4.51 1.29 -4.77
N SER A 113 5.08 0.48 -5.65
CA SER A 113 6.27 0.81 -6.43
C SER A 113 6.09 0.39 -7.89
N ASN A 114 6.65 1.17 -8.82
CA ASN A 114 6.44 0.98 -10.25
C ASN A 114 7.19 -0.24 -10.81
N THR A 115 8.22 -0.74 -10.11
CA THR A 115 9.04 -1.87 -10.58
C THR A 115 9.07 -3.04 -9.60
N LYS A 116 9.16 -4.29 -10.11
CA LYS A 116 9.32 -5.49 -9.30
C LYS A 116 10.55 -5.44 -8.41
N ARG A 117 11.68 -4.98 -8.97
CA ARG A 117 12.95 -4.87 -8.24
C ARG A 117 12.83 -3.97 -7.03
N ASN A 118 12.17 -2.82 -7.18
CA ASN A 118 11.96 -1.89 -6.07
C ASN A 118 11.00 -2.48 -5.03
N VAL A 119 9.96 -3.24 -5.45
CA VAL A 119 9.09 -3.97 -4.53
C VAL A 119 9.88 -4.93 -3.65
N GLU A 120 10.72 -5.78 -4.26
CA GLU A 120 11.55 -6.76 -3.53
C GLU A 120 12.53 -6.05 -2.59
N PHE A 121 13.20 -5.01 -3.07
CA PHE A 121 14.14 -4.23 -2.27
C PHE A 121 13.45 -3.54 -1.08
N THR A 122 12.33 -2.85 -1.31
CA THR A 122 11.58 -2.14 -0.26
C THR A 122 11.04 -3.12 0.78
N ALA A 123 10.47 -4.25 0.36
CA ALA A 123 9.98 -5.27 1.29
C ALA A 123 11.10 -5.87 2.15
N ALA A 124 12.25 -6.19 1.53
CA ALA A 124 13.41 -6.71 2.25
C ALA A 124 13.96 -5.67 3.25
N LEU A 125 14.05 -4.41 2.85
CA LEU A 125 14.49 -3.32 3.72
C LEU A 125 13.56 -3.13 4.91
N LEU A 126 12.25 -3.06 4.69
CA LEU A 126 11.26 -2.94 5.77
C LEU A 126 11.38 -4.13 6.74
N SER A 127 11.52 -5.35 6.23
CA SER A 127 11.70 -6.55 7.05
C SER A 127 12.98 -6.49 7.90
N GLN A 128 14.10 -5.97 7.34
CA GLN A 128 15.35 -5.77 8.08
C GLN A 128 15.22 -4.71 9.19
N PHE A 129 14.34 -3.72 8.99
CA PHE A 129 14.00 -2.73 10.01
C PHE A 129 12.96 -3.22 11.02
N GLY A 130 12.62 -4.51 11.01
CA GLY A 130 11.72 -5.13 11.99
C GLY A 130 10.24 -5.03 11.66
N PHE A 131 9.86 -4.41 10.52
CA PHE A 131 8.46 -4.33 10.10
C PHE A 131 7.97 -5.66 9.52
N ASP A 132 6.73 -6.06 9.83
CA ASP A 132 6.07 -7.20 9.20
C ASP A 132 5.63 -6.81 7.78
N ALA A 133 6.54 -6.98 6.82
CA ALA A 133 6.40 -6.57 5.43
C ALA A 133 6.69 -7.70 4.45
N GLU A 134 5.88 -7.84 3.40
CA GLU A 134 6.12 -8.78 2.31
C GLU A 134 5.87 -8.13 0.94
N GLY A 135 6.64 -8.60 -0.06
CA GLY A 135 6.52 -8.14 -1.45
C GLY A 135 5.56 -8.99 -2.27
N LEU A 136 4.71 -8.34 -3.05
CA LEU A 136 3.80 -8.97 -4.01
C LEU A 136 4.19 -8.57 -5.43
N THR A 137 4.74 -9.51 -6.18
CA THR A 137 5.10 -9.35 -7.59
C THR A 137 4.40 -10.41 -8.46
N SER A 138 4.40 -10.20 -9.77
CA SER A 138 3.87 -11.18 -10.73
C SER A 138 4.67 -12.50 -10.78
N ASP A 139 5.85 -12.53 -10.17
CA ASP A 139 6.73 -13.69 -10.17
C ASP A 139 6.43 -14.66 -9.04
N LEU A 140 5.54 -14.27 -8.11
CA LEU A 140 5.05 -15.15 -7.07
C LEU A 140 4.19 -16.29 -7.67
N THR A 141 4.43 -17.49 -7.19
CA THR A 141 3.54 -18.62 -7.52
C THR A 141 2.14 -18.39 -6.99
N GLN A 142 1.13 -18.95 -7.64
CA GLN A 142 -0.27 -18.81 -7.23
C GLN A 142 -0.49 -19.20 -5.77
N GLY A 143 0.12 -20.31 -5.31
CA GLY A 143 -0.02 -20.74 -3.91
C GLY A 143 0.58 -19.76 -2.89
N LYS A 144 1.74 -19.16 -3.20
CA LYS A 144 2.32 -18.10 -2.34
C LYS A 144 1.45 -16.85 -2.32
N ARG A 145 0.88 -16.48 -3.47
CA ARG A 145 -0.03 -15.34 -3.57
C ARG A 145 -1.29 -15.54 -2.71
N GLU A 146 -1.91 -16.73 -2.77
CA GLU A 146 -3.09 -17.09 -1.95
C GLU A 146 -2.77 -17.09 -0.45
N GLN A 147 -1.62 -17.64 -0.06
CA GLN A 147 -1.16 -17.61 1.32
C GLN A 147 -0.96 -16.17 1.82
N LEU A 148 -0.32 -15.31 1.01
CA LEU A 148 -0.11 -13.91 1.33
C LEU A 148 -1.45 -13.18 1.52
N MET A 149 -2.41 -13.41 0.62
CA MET A 149 -3.74 -12.82 0.69
C MET A 149 -4.50 -13.27 1.93
N THR A 150 -4.38 -14.54 2.30
CA THR A 150 -4.98 -15.06 3.53
C THR A 150 -4.44 -14.35 4.76
N ARG A 151 -3.12 -14.14 4.83
CA ARG A 151 -2.48 -13.41 5.94
C ARG A 151 -2.92 -11.95 6.03
N ILE A 152 -3.04 -11.26 4.88
CA ILE A 152 -3.53 -9.87 4.85
C ILE A 152 -4.98 -9.80 5.34
N LYS A 153 -5.86 -10.67 4.83
CA LYS A 153 -7.26 -10.71 5.23
C LYS A 153 -7.45 -11.05 6.71
N ALA A 154 -6.57 -11.86 7.25
CA ALA A 154 -6.55 -12.21 8.68
C ALA A 154 -5.90 -11.12 9.56
N GLY A 155 -5.41 -10.01 8.99
CA GLY A 155 -4.67 -8.98 9.74
C GLY A 155 -3.30 -9.45 10.25
N GLN A 156 -2.78 -10.53 9.68
CA GLN A 156 -1.50 -11.15 10.08
C GLN A 156 -0.31 -10.63 9.25
N LEU A 157 -0.53 -9.66 8.40
CA LEU A 157 0.50 -8.94 7.65
C LEU A 157 0.17 -7.46 7.69
N ARG A 158 1.09 -6.64 8.17
CA ARG A 158 0.88 -5.22 8.37
C ARG A 158 1.18 -4.41 7.12
N PHE A 159 2.26 -4.76 6.41
CA PHE A 159 2.73 -4.03 5.23
C PHE A 159 2.82 -4.93 4.01
N LEU A 160 2.15 -4.54 2.94
CA LEU A 160 2.28 -5.17 1.64
C LEU A 160 2.96 -4.22 0.67
N VAL A 161 4.04 -4.64 0.03
CA VAL A 161 4.69 -3.88 -1.04
C VAL A 161 4.33 -4.51 -2.38
N ALA A 162 3.79 -3.73 -3.33
CA ALA A 162 3.28 -4.30 -4.58
C ALA A 162 3.49 -3.38 -5.79
N THR A 163 3.52 -3.99 -6.98
CA THR A 163 3.29 -3.26 -8.24
C THR A 163 1.80 -3.21 -8.55
N ASP A 164 1.37 -2.27 -9.40
CA ASP A 164 -0.02 -2.21 -9.88
C ASP A 164 -0.49 -3.52 -10.48
N VAL A 165 0.34 -4.13 -11.34
CA VAL A 165 0.01 -5.39 -12.01
C VAL A 165 -0.22 -6.52 -11.01
N ALA A 166 0.61 -6.61 -9.98
CA ALA A 166 0.49 -7.63 -8.96
C ALA A 166 -0.69 -7.40 -8.02
N ALA A 167 -1.03 -6.14 -7.74
CA ALA A 167 -2.16 -5.76 -6.89
C ALA A 167 -3.53 -5.84 -7.59
N ARG A 168 -3.58 -6.13 -8.90
CA ARG A 168 -4.82 -6.27 -9.66
C ARG A 168 -5.62 -7.50 -9.30
N GLY A 169 -6.93 -7.35 -9.35
CA GLY A 169 -7.87 -8.45 -9.10
C GLY A 169 -7.73 -9.07 -7.71
N ILE A 170 -7.04 -8.36 -6.80
CA ILE A 170 -6.88 -8.82 -5.43
C ILE A 170 -7.89 -8.10 -4.57
N ASP A 171 -8.68 -8.89 -3.88
CA ASP A 171 -9.56 -8.41 -2.82
C ASP A 171 -8.70 -8.14 -1.57
N ILE A 172 -8.04 -6.97 -1.55
CA ILE A 172 -7.31 -6.48 -0.38
C ILE A 172 -8.32 -5.82 0.54
N PRO A 173 -8.36 -6.19 1.83
CA PRO A 173 -9.20 -5.52 2.80
C PRO A 173 -8.87 -4.03 2.87
N GLU A 174 -9.75 -3.26 3.44
CA GLU A 174 -9.52 -1.85 3.68
C GLU A 174 -8.27 -1.64 4.53
N LEU A 175 -7.36 -0.81 4.02
CA LEU A 175 -6.12 -0.48 4.67
C LEU A 175 -6.18 0.96 5.23
N SER A 176 -5.49 1.19 6.33
CA SER A 176 -5.45 2.53 6.92
C SER A 176 -4.67 3.52 6.05
N HIS A 177 -3.61 3.04 5.41
CA HIS A 177 -2.72 3.88 4.60
C HIS A 177 -2.36 3.26 3.25
N VAL A 178 -2.10 4.14 2.29
CA VAL A 178 -1.46 3.81 1.03
C VAL A 178 -0.21 4.68 0.89
N PHE A 179 0.95 4.07 0.71
CA PHE A 179 2.17 4.78 0.35
C PHE A 179 2.48 4.55 -1.13
N MET A 180 2.92 5.57 -1.82
CA MET A 180 3.39 5.49 -3.19
C MET A 180 4.85 5.95 -3.25
N MET A 181 5.76 5.04 -3.57
CA MET A 181 7.19 5.35 -3.71
C MET A 181 7.45 6.38 -4.81
N GLU A 182 6.59 6.38 -5.80
CA GLU A 182 6.52 7.31 -6.92
C GLU A 182 5.09 7.42 -7.45
N PRO A 183 4.72 8.54 -8.12
CA PRO A 183 3.45 8.63 -8.83
C PRO A 183 3.34 7.51 -9.88
N PRO A 184 2.16 7.00 -10.17
CA PRO A 184 1.97 6.06 -11.27
C PRO A 184 2.17 6.77 -12.62
N GLU A 185 2.66 6.03 -13.63
CA GLU A 185 2.82 6.53 -14.99
C GLU A 185 1.48 6.94 -15.63
N ASP A 186 0.42 6.21 -15.29
CA ASP A 186 -0.93 6.50 -15.74
C ASP A 186 -1.74 7.17 -14.62
N PRO A 187 -2.27 8.38 -14.85
CA PRO A 187 -3.02 9.13 -13.84
C PRO A 187 -4.24 8.38 -13.26
N GLU A 188 -4.95 7.57 -14.07
CA GLU A 188 -6.07 6.76 -13.57
C GLU A 188 -5.61 5.76 -12.50
N SER A 189 -4.41 5.23 -12.63
CA SER A 189 -3.83 4.33 -11.63
C SER A 189 -3.69 4.95 -10.27
N TYR A 190 -3.56 6.28 -10.17
CA TYR A 190 -3.52 6.98 -8.88
C TYR A 190 -4.79 6.77 -8.06
N VAL A 191 -5.95 6.97 -8.68
CA VAL A 191 -7.25 6.81 -8.02
C VAL A 191 -7.44 5.37 -7.56
N HIS A 192 -7.03 4.40 -8.39
CA HIS A 192 -7.09 2.98 -8.04
C HIS A 192 -6.15 2.60 -6.89
N ARG A 193 -4.95 3.21 -6.82
CA ARG A 193 -4.02 3.01 -5.70
C ARG A 193 -4.58 3.62 -4.43
N ALA A 194 -4.94 4.91 -4.46
CA ALA A 194 -5.51 5.62 -3.32
C ALA A 194 -6.78 4.94 -2.80
N GLY A 195 -7.65 4.46 -3.70
CA GLY A 195 -8.87 3.74 -3.36
C GLY A 195 -8.67 2.36 -2.71
N ARG A 196 -7.44 1.97 -2.31
CA ARG A 196 -7.18 0.85 -1.40
C ARG A 196 -7.34 1.24 0.07
N THR A 197 -7.53 2.51 0.35
CA THR A 197 -7.93 3.06 1.65
C THR A 197 -9.20 3.91 1.51
N GLY A 198 -9.80 4.33 2.61
CA GLY A 198 -10.95 5.24 2.60
C GLY A 198 -12.24 4.64 2.03
N ARG A 199 -12.46 3.32 2.10
CA ARG A 199 -13.67 2.67 1.62
C ARG A 199 -14.79 2.69 2.67
N ALA A 200 -16.02 2.54 2.20
CA ALA A 200 -17.22 2.38 3.04
C ALA A 200 -17.43 3.50 4.08
N GLY A 201 -16.95 4.72 3.82
CA GLY A 201 -17.11 5.87 4.72
C GLY A 201 -16.06 5.97 5.82
N ALA A 202 -15.04 5.13 5.81
CA ALA A 202 -13.87 5.28 6.68
C ALA A 202 -12.89 6.33 6.10
N THR A 203 -12.14 6.97 6.98
CA THR A 203 -11.08 7.91 6.58
C THR A 203 -9.81 7.15 6.26
N GLY A 204 -9.13 7.49 5.17
CA GLY A 204 -7.88 6.88 4.75
C GLY A 204 -6.81 7.92 4.44
N THR A 205 -5.56 7.53 4.42
CA THR A 205 -4.44 8.39 4.07
C THR A 205 -3.65 7.82 2.90
N ALA A 206 -3.42 8.62 1.86
CA ALA A 206 -2.58 8.28 0.72
C ALA A 206 -1.40 9.25 0.66
N ILE A 207 -0.18 8.75 0.86
CA ILE A 207 1.06 9.55 0.87
C ILE A 207 1.90 9.19 -0.34
N THR A 208 2.24 10.19 -1.16
CA THR A 208 3.07 10.02 -2.35
C THR A 208 4.42 10.68 -2.15
N MET A 209 5.50 9.92 -2.34
CA MET A 209 6.85 10.46 -2.35
C MET A 209 7.23 10.91 -3.76
N VAL A 210 7.59 12.17 -3.92
CA VAL A 210 7.91 12.77 -5.20
C VAL A 210 9.30 13.41 -5.17
N ASP A 211 10.03 13.32 -6.27
CA ASP A 211 11.13 14.23 -6.55
C ASP A 211 10.60 15.45 -7.33
N VAL A 212 11.49 16.40 -7.63
CA VAL A 212 11.14 17.63 -8.34
C VAL A 212 10.44 17.38 -9.69
N ILE A 213 10.85 16.32 -10.42
CA ILE A 213 10.25 15.98 -11.72
C ILE A 213 8.88 15.31 -11.50
N GLN A 214 8.79 14.40 -10.58
CA GLN A 214 7.56 13.67 -10.24
C GLN A 214 6.49 14.56 -9.63
N LYS A 215 6.86 15.68 -9.02
CA LYS A 215 5.90 16.69 -8.54
C LYS A 215 5.03 17.23 -9.68
N MET A 216 5.59 17.41 -10.88
CA MET A 216 4.82 17.83 -12.06
C MET A 216 3.80 16.76 -12.49
N GLU A 217 4.13 15.48 -12.32
CA GLU A 217 3.19 14.38 -12.60
C GLU A 217 2.04 14.38 -11.59
N LEU A 218 2.35 14.62 -10.32
CA LEU A 218 1.34 14.75 -9.27
C LEU A 218 0.39 15.93 -9.52
N GLU A 219 0.90 17.08 -9.99
CA GLU A 219 0.11 18.24 -10.37
C GLU A 219 -0.85 17.93 -11.54
N ARG A 220 -0.43 17.11 -12.52
CA ARG A 220 -1.30 16.65 -13.60
C ARG A 220 -2.44 15.77 -13.09
N ILE A 221 -2.15 14.87 -12.15
CA ILE A 221 -3.15 14.04 -11.45
C ILE A 221 -4.12 14.93 -10.69
N ALA A 222 -3.61 15.90 -9.93
CA ALA A 222 -4.40 16.88 -9.19
C ALA A 222 -5.40 17.62 -10.08
N ALA A 223 -4.92 18.16 -11.21
CA ALA A 223 -5.76 18.90 -12.17
C ALA A 223 -6.82 18.00 -12.81
N ARG A 224 -6.47 16.75 -13.18
CA ARG A 224 -7.37 15.84 -13.87
C ARG A 224 -8.51 15.34 -12.99
N PHE A 225 -8.22 14.99 -11.73
CA PHE A 225 -9.19 14.40 -10.82
C PHE A 225 -9.69 15.38 -9.75
N LYS A 226 -9.30 16.66 -9.83
CA LYS A 226 -9.65 17.72 -8.86
C LYS A 226 -9.24 17.34 -7.43
N ILE A 227 -8.13 16.64 -7.28
CA ILE A 227 -7.60 16.21 -6.00
C ILE A 227 -6.78 17.35 -5.39
N HIS A 228 -7.05 17.67 -4.14
CA HIS A 228 -6.20 18.56 -3.36
C HIS A 228 -5.12 17.74 -2.65
N PHE A 229 -3.86 17.98 -3.00
CA PHE A 229 -2.71 17.36 -2.35
C PHE A 229 -2.15 18.31 -1.29
N GLU A 230 -2.03 17.79 -0.07
CA GLU A 230 -1.38 18.47 1.03
C GLU A 230 0.11 18.09 1.06
N GLU A 231 0.99 19.11 1.03
CA GLU A 231 2.42 18.88 1.22
C GLU A 231 2.72 18.67 2.69
N ILE A 232 3.22 17.49 3.05
CA ILE A 232 3.67 17.22 4.42
C ILE A 232 5.15 17.53 4.55
N LYS A 233 5.53 18.03 5.72
CA LYS A 233 6.94 18.31 6.02
C LYS A 233 7.76 17.04 5.95
N ASP A 234 8.94 17.15 5.35
CA ASP A 234 9.91 16.05 5.34
C ASP A 234 10.34 15.67 6.76
N PRO A 235 10.08 14.42 7.25
CA PRO A 235 10.44 14.00 8.58
C PRO A 235 11.94 14.07 8.84
N THR A 236 12.35 14.73 9.92
CA THR A 236 13.73 14.77 10.38
C THR A 236 14.07 13.55 11.25
N GLU A 237 15.35 13.33 11.56
CA GLU A 237 15.75 12.32 12.54
C GLU A 237 15.27 12.65 13.94
N GLU A 238 15.23 13.95 14.27
CA GLU A 238 14.74 14.44 15.55
C GLU A 238 13.25 14.15 15.75
N ASP A 239 12.43 14.31 14.70
CA ASP A 239 10.99 14.00 14.74
C ASP A 239 10.78 12.50 15.02
N VAL A 240 11.54 11.63 14.34
CA VAL A 240 11.47 10.17 14.55
C VAL A 240 11.95 9.79 15.94
N THR A 241 13.07 10.36 16.40
CA THR A 241 13.63 10.11 17.75
C THR A 241 12.63 10.48 18.82
N ALA A 242 11.97 11.63 18.69
CA ALA A 242 10.98 12.10 19.67
C ALA A 242 9.78 11.15 19.78
N ILE A 243 9.28 10.65 18.66
CA ILE A 243 8.18 9.66 18.64
C ILE A 243 8.61 8.32 19.22
N ILE A 244 9.82 7.85 18.89
CA ILE A 244 10.37 6.62 19.47
C ILE A 244 10.51 6.76 20.99
N GLU A 245 11.05 7.89 21.46
CA GLU A 245 11.20 8.19 22.89
C GLU A 245 9.84 8.13 23.61
N GLU A 246 8.82 8.82 23.09
CA GLU A 246 7.49 8.84 23.67
C GLU A 246 6.90 7.42 23.79
N ARG A 247 6.93 6.67 22.69
CA ARG A 247 6.37 5.30 22.64
C ARG A 247 7.11 4.32 23.53
N LEU A 248 8.45 4.37 23.48
CA LEU A 248 9.29 3.50 24.29
C LEU A 248 9.10 3.79 25.77
N THR A 249 9.03 5.07 26.15
CA THR A 249 8.75 5.49 27.53
C THR A 249 7.41 4.93 28.01
N ALA A 250 6.37 5.06 27.20
CA ALA A 250 5.05 4.51 27.53
C ALA A 250 5.08 2.97 27.71
N ILE A 251 5.81 2.25 26.84
CA ILE A 251 6.00 0.80 26.94
C ILE A 251 6.73 0.43 28.25
N LEU A 252 7.82 1.13 28.54
CA LEU A 252 8.64 0.87 29.74
C LEU A 252 7.86 1.17 31.02
N GLU A 253 7.19 2.30 31.10
CA GLU A 253 6.35 2.65 32.24
C GLU A 253 5.23 1.63 32.46
N LYS A 254 4.53 1.22 31.40
CA LYS A 254 3.49 0.18 31.49
C LYS A 254 4.03 -1.13 32.03
N LYS A 255 5.23 -1.53 31.61
CA LYS A 255 5.91 -2.72 32.12
C LYS A 255 6.34 -2.52 33.58
N TYR A 256 6.93 -1.39 33.93
CA TYR A 256 7.43 -1.10 35.28
C TYR A 256 6.28 -1.02 36.31
N ARG A 257 5.14 -0.41 35.93
CA ARG A 257 3.95 -0.33 36.81
C ARG A 257 3.38 -1.71 37.18
N LYS A 258 3.55 -2.71 36.31
CA LYS A 258 3.09 -4.10 36.55
C LYS A 258 4.03 -4.90 37.46
N LEU A 259 5.23 -4.42 37.78
CA LEU A 259 6.19 -5.12 38.62
C LEU A 259 5.73 -5.11 40.09
N THR A 260 5.83 -6.28 40.73
CA THR A 260 5.71 -6.43 42.21
C THR A 260 6.88 -5.75 42.91
N ASN A 261 6.75 -5.50 44.21
CA ASN A 261 7.83 -4.91 45.01
C ASN A 261 9.12 -5.72 44.93
N LEU A 262 9.04 -7.06 45.00
CA LEU A 262 10.20 -7.96 44.89
C LEU A 262 10.85 -7.88 43.51
N GLN A 263 10.05 -7.75 42.45
CA GLN A 263 10.57 -7.57 41.09
C GLN A 263 11.25 -6.21 40.93
N ARG A 264 10.72 -5.15 41.53
CA ARG A 264 11.36 -3.81 41.54
C ARG A 264 12.71 -3.85 42.30
N GLU A 265 12.75 -4.53 43.42
CA GLU A 265 14.01 -4.75 44.18
C GLU A 265 15.04 -5.52 43.33
N ARG A 266 14.60 -6.54 42.59
CA ARG A 266 15.46 -7.28 41.66
C ARG A 266 16.01 -6.38 40.57
N VAL A 267 15.15 -5.54 39.95
CA VAL A 267 15.53 -4.59 38.88
C VAL A 267 16.53 -3.55 39.40
N SER A 268 16.39 -3.09 40.65
CA SER A 268 17.29 -2.09 41.22
C SER A 268 18.76 -2.55 41.34
N ARG A 269 18.98 -3.86 41.33
CA ARG A 269 20.35 -4.43 41.33
C ARG A 269 21.13 -4.12 40.05
N PHE A 270 20.42 -3.83 38.95
CA PHE A 270 21.05 -3.49 37.67
C PHE A 270 21.37 -1.99 37.53
N LEU A 271 20.88 -1.13 38.43
CA LEU A 271 21.10 0.32 38.33
C LEU A 271 22.58 0.71 38.30
N PRO A 272 23.49 0.10 39.14
CA PRO A 272 24.91 0.42 39.06
C PRO A 272 25.54 0.04 37.70
N LEU A 273 25.07 -1.07 37.09
CA LEU A 273 25.55 -1.52 35.80
C LEU A 273 25.08 -0.61 34.69
N VAL A 274 23.82 -0.16 34.71
CA VAL A 274 23.27 0.80 33.75
C VAL A 274 24.04 2.12 33.80
N LYS A 275 24.34 2.63 34.99
CA LYS A 275 25.16 3.84 35.15
C LYS A 275 26.54 3.66 34.52
N LYS A 276 27.20 2.53 34.80
CA LYS A 276 28.52 2.23 34.23
C LYS A 276 28.48 2.12 32.72
N TYR A 277 27.45 1.51 32.16
CA TYR A 277 27.28 1.40 30.71
C TYR A 277 26.99 2.77 30.03
N ALA A 278 26.29 3.65 30.76
CA ALA A 278 25.99 4.98 30.23
C ALA A 278 27.22 5.92 30.15
N GLU A 279 28.31 5.59 30.86
CA GLU A 279 29.56 6.36 30.88
C GLU A 279 30.50 6.01 29.70
N HIS A 280 30.25 4.92 28.98
CA HIS A 280 31.12 4.44 27.90
C HIS A 280 30.33 4.27 26.58
N GLU A 281 30.83 4.89 25.51
CA GLU A 281 30.17 4.91 24.22
C GLU A 281 29.91 3.52 23.63
N GLU A 282 30.87 2.60 23.73
CA GLU A 282 30.71 1.20 23.28
C GLU A 282 29.60 0.46 24.07
N SER A 283 29.43 0.77 25.33
CA SER A 283 28.40 0.15 26.18
C SER A 283 27.02 0.77 25.97
N LEU A 284 26.94 2.04 25.54
CA LEU A 284 25.68 2.67 25.14
C LEU A 284 25.01 1.93 23.99
N ALA A 285 25.78 1.43 23.01
CA ALA A 285 25.26 0.63 21.92
C ALA A 285 24.55 -0.66 22.42
N LEU A 286 25.05 -1.28 23.51
CA LEU A 286 24.40 -2.45 24.11
C LEU A 286 23.07 -2.08 24.77
N LEU A 287 22.97 -0.91 25.41
CA LEU A 287 21.72 -0.42 25.96
C LEU A 287 20.72 -0.06 24.84
N ALA A 288 21.20 0.57 23.77
CA ALA A 288 20.37 0.90 22.60
C ALA A 288 19.80 -0.38 21.96
N MET A 289 20.60 -1.44 21.80
CA MET A 289 20.15 -2.74 21.32
C MET A 289 19.03 -3.33 22.19
N LEU A 290 19.16 -3.27 23.51
CA LEU A 290 18.12 -3.76 24.42
C LEU A 290 16.82 -2.94 24.34
N LEU A 291 16.92 -1.63 24.11
CA LEU A 291 15.76 -0.76 23.91
C LEU A 291 15.07 -1.06 22.58
N ASP A 292 15.84 -1.30 21.52
CA ASP A 292 15.32 -1.72 20.23
C ASP A 292 14.58 -3.06 20.31
N GLU A 293 15.18 -4.07 20.96
CA GLU A 293 14.53 -5.37 21.21
C GLU A 293 13.20 -5.26 21.98
N LEU A 294 13.06 -4.23 22.83
CA LEU A 294 11.82 -3.96 23.56
C LEU A 294 10.79 -3.20 22.74
N TYR A 295 11.26 -2.38 21.80
CA TYR A 295 10.44 -1.51 20.98
C TYR A 295 9.80 -2.27 19.81
N GLN A 296 10.58 -3.09 19.10
CA GLN A 296 10.17 -3.76 17.87
C GLN A 296 8.90 -4.65 18.02
N PRO A 297 8.80 -5.59 18.98
CA PRO A 297 7.69 -6.53 19.01
C PRO A 297 6.31 -5.89 19.21
N PRO A 298 6.11 -4.89 20.10
CA PRO A 298 4.80 -4.31 20.32
C PRO A 298 4.36 -3.33 19.23
N LEU A 299 5.30 -2.80 18.42
CA LEU A 299 5.00 -1.76 17.44
C LEU A 299 5.11 -2.26 15.99
N HIS A 300 6.05 -3.14 15.71
CA HIS A 300 6.36 -3.58 14.37
C HIS A 300 6.25 -5.09 14.18
N GLY A 301 6.17 -5.85 15.27
CA GLY A 301 5.97 -7.29 15.24
C GLY A 301 4.61 -7.67 14.68
N LYS A 302 4.45 -8.95 14.35
CA LYS A 302 3.16 -9.51 13.94
C LYS A 302 2.09 -9.18 14.97
N PRO A 303 0.87 -8.80 14.55
CA PRO A 303 -0.24 -8.66 15.47
C PRO A 303 -0.33 -9.93 16.34
N ALA A 304 -0.50 -9.77 17.64
CA ALA A 304 -0.71 -10.93 18.52
C ALA A 304 -1.94 -11.69 18.01
N GLU A 305 -1.82 -13.02 17.88
CA GLU A 305 -2.98 -13.85 17.59
C GLU A 305 -4.06 -13.57 18.64
N PRO A 306 -5.33 -13.44 18.22
CA PRO A 306 -6.45 -13.11 19.11
C PRO A 306 -6.69 -14.17 20.16
#